data_33140c6805d0503240c536045b06be70
#
_entry.id   33140c6805d0503240c536045b06be70
#
_cell.length_a   1.000
_cell.length_b   1.000
_cell.length_c   1.000
_cell.angle_alpha   90.00
_cell.angle_beta   90.00
_cell.angle_gamma   90.00
#
_symmetry.space_group_name_H-M   'P 1'
#
loop_
_entity.id
_entity.type
_entity.pdbx_description
1 polymer ?
#
loop_
_entity_poly.entity_id
_entity_poly.type
_entity_poly.pdbx_seq_one_letter_code
_entity_poly.pdbx_strand_id
1 'polypeptide(L)'
;MSSSTLETFPNPRPERDYEIAINCPEFTSVCPKTGLPDFGEIRINYVPDRLCIELKSLKYYLIEFRNRGIFYENVTNQILDDLVALLQPRRMTVVGDFSVRGGIKTVVTATHTG
;
A
#
# COMPACT_ATOMS: atom_id res chain seq x y z
N MET A 1 3.62 11.66 -7.90
CA MET A 1 3.79 10.31 -7.37
C MET A 1 3.90 9.33 -8.50
N SER A 2 4.89 8.56 -8.48
CA SER A 2 5.12 7.71 -9.61
C SER A 2 5.16 6.23 -9.20
N SER A 3 4.21 5.46 -9.72
CA SER A 3 4.26 4.01 -9.59
C SER A 3 5.41 3.41 -10.41
N SER A 4 6.10 4.20 -11.23
CA SER A 4 7.24 3.73 -12.00
C SER A 4 8.43 3.31 -11.13
N THR A 5 8.42 3.70 -9.84
CA THR A 5 9.39 3.19 -8.87
C THR A 5 9.22 1.70 -8.63
N LEU A 6 8.00 1.19 -8.77
CA LEU A 6 7.67 -0.20 -8.42
C LEU A 6 8.22 -1.18 -9.46
N GLU A 7 8.77 -2.28 -8.97
CA GLU A 7 9.29 -3.37 -9.80
C GLU A 7 8.62 -4.68 -9.42
N THR A 8 8.66 -5.63 -10.34
CA THR A 8 8.01 -6.93 -10.16
C THR A 8 9.00 -8.05 -10.45
N PHE A 9 8.62 -9.26 -10.03
CA PHE A 9 9.28 -10.48 -10.46
C PHE A 9 8.23 -11.54 -10.75
N PRO A 10 8.55 -12.54 -11.58
CA PRO A 10 7.56 -13.56 -11.94
C PRO A 10 7.13 -14.37 -10.72
N ASN A 11 5.81 -14.61 -10.61
CA ASN A 11 5.27 -15.49 -9.58
C ASN A 11 5.83 -16.91 -9.81
N PRO A 12 6.54 -17.49 -8.82
CA PRO A 12 7.15 -18.82 -9.00
C PRO A 12 6.13 -19.97 -9.00
N ARG A 13 4.92 -19.74 -8.51
CA ARG A 13 3.91 -20.80 -8.43
C ARG A 13 2.54 -20.29 -8.88
N PRO A 14 2.38 -19.94 -10.17
CA PRO A 14 1.11 -19.35 -10.64
C PRO A 14 -0.04 -20.36 -10.69
N GLU A 15 0.25 -21.65 -10.56
CA GLU A 15 -0.79 -22.69 -10.57
C GLU A 15 -1.52 -22.81 -9.24
N ARG A 16 -1.08 -22.09 -8.20
CA ARG A 16 -1.66 -22.21 -6.87
C ARG A 16 -2.04 -20.82 -6.33
N ASP A 17 -3.14 -20.79 -5.61
CA ASP A 17 -3.48 -19.59 -4.85
C ASP A 17 -2.78 -19.65 -3.50
N TYR A 18 -1.90 -18.68 -3.28
CA TYR A 18 -1.31 -18.47 -1.96
C TYR A 18 -1.33 -17.00 -1.65
N GLU A 19 -1.30 -16.68 -0.37
CA GLU A 19 -1.45 -15.30 0.08
C GLU A 19 -0.12 -14.74 0.53
N ILE A 20 0.18 -13.53 0.10
CA ILE A 20 1.35 -12.78 0.54
C ILE A 20 0.85 -11.64 1.44
N ALA A 21 1.36 -11.59 2.67
CA ALA A 21 1.03 -10.53 3.62
C ALA A 21 2.27 -9.70 3.88
N ILE A 22 2.18 -8.40 3.60
CA ILE A 22 3.28 -7.46 3.75
C ILE A 22 2.84 -6.40 4.75
N ASN A 23 3.62 -6.20 5.81
CA ASN A 23 3.37 -5.16 6.79
C ASN A 23 4.45 -4.08 6.69
N CYS A 24 4.01 -2.82 6.59
CA CYS A 24 4.90 -1.68 6.48
C CYS A 24 4.61 -0.74 7.66
N PRO A 25 5.22 -0.99 8.84
CA PRO A 25 4.83 -0.29 10.06
C PRO A 25 5.41 1.11 10.21
N GLU A 26 6.26 1.53 9.29
CA GLU A 26 6.95 2.82 9.39
C GLU A 26 6.45 3.82 8.36
N PHE A 27 5.20 3.68 7.92
CA PHE A 27 4.64 4.57 6.92
C PHE A 27 4.43 5.97 7.48
N THR A 28 4.79 6.98 6.69
CA THR A 28 4.56 8.38 7.03
C THR A 28 4.03 9.14 5.83
N SER A 29 3.19 10.13 6.10
CA SER A 29 2.74 11.11 5.12
C SER A 29 2.51 12.44 5.85
N VAL A 30 1.86 13.40 5.20
CA VAL A 30 1.61 14.72 5.79
C VAL A 30 0.12 15.00 5.74
N CYS A 31 -0.41 15.53 6.82
CA CYS A 31 -1.81 15.97 6.85
C CYS A 31 -1.97 17.19 5.95
N PRO A 32 -2.87 17.15 4.94
CA PRO A 32 -2.99 18.27 4.01
C PRO A 32 -3.61 19.51 4.65
N LYS A 33 -4.26 19.37 5.82
CA LYS A 33 -4.87 20.49 6.53
C LYS A 33 -3.88 21.22 7.43
N THR A 34 -3.02 20.46 8.13
CA THR A 34 -2.14 21.04 9.16
C THR A 34 -0.69 21.09 8.76
N GLY A 35 -0.28 20.30 7.77
CA GLY A 35 1.13 20.13 7.41
C GLY A 35 1.93 19.32 8.39
N LEU A 36 1.29 18.74 9.42
CA LEU A 36 1.96 17.92 10.40
C LEU A 36 2.11 16.48 9.89
N PRO A 37 3.16 15.77 10.35
CA PRO A 37 3.35 14.40 9.90
C PRO A 37 2.29 13.45 10.43
N ASP A 38 1.89 12.51 9.59
CA ASP A 38 1.02 11.39 9.94
C ASP A 38 1.84 10.12 9.95
N PHE A 39 1.55 9.22 10.88
CA PHE A 39 2.24 7.96 11.04
C PHE A 39 1.22 6.82 10.98
N GLY A 40 1.68 5.66 10.50
CA GLY A 40 0.79 4.52 10.45
C GLY A 40 1.49 3.29 9.92
N GLU A 41 0.68 2.24 9.81
CA GLU A 41 1.11 0.98 9.22
C GLU A 41 0.29 0.72 7.97
N ILE A 42 0.96 0.40 6.87
CA ILE A 42 0.29 -0.07 5.66
C ILE A 42 0.43 -1.59 5.62
N ARG A 43 -0.70 -2.28 5.53
CA ARG A 43 -0.72 -3.74 5.39
C ARG A 43 -1.28 -4.09 4.02
N ILE A 44 -0.57 -4.95 3.31
CA ILE A 44 -0.94 -5.37 1.96
C ILE A 44 -1.05 -6.88 1.98
N ASN A 45 -2.24 -7.40 1.65
CA ASN A 45 -2.47 -8.83 1.50
C ASN A 45 -2.92 -9.08 0.08
N TYR A 46 -2.28 -10.01 -0.62
CA TYR A 46 -2.73 -10.30 -1.98
C TYR A 46 -2.43 -11.74 -2.38
N VAL A 47 -3.22 -12.21 -3.35
CA VAL A 47 -2.99 -13.49 -4.03
C VAL A 47 -2.46 -13.13 -5.42
N PRO A 48 -1.18 -13.43 -5.70
CA PRO A 48 -0.59 -13.05 -6.99
C PRO A 48 -1.13 -13.91 -8.13
N ASP A 49 -1.21 -13.30 -9.31
CA ASP A 49 -1.45 -14.04 -10.54
C ASP A 49 -0.11 -14.32 -11.22
N ARG A 50 0.34 -13.45 -12.10
CA ARG A 50 1.59 -13.66 -12.84
C ARG A 50 2.80 -13.00 -12.19
N LEU A 51 2.58 -11.94 -11.42
CA LEU A 51 3.64 -11.08 -10.92
C LEU A 51 3.56 -10.90 -9.42
N CYS A 52 4.72 -10.87 -8.79
CA CYS A 52 4.87 -10.49 -7.38
C CYS A 52 5.57 -9.15 -7.28
N ILE A 53 5.27 -8.40 -6.21
CA ILE A 53 5.90 -7.12 -5.98
C ILE A 53 7.31 -7.31 -5.41
N GLU A 54 8.26 -6.57 -5.93
CA GLU A 54 9.63 -6.56 -5.44
C GLU A 54 9.71 -5.60 -4.24
N LEU A 55 10.20 -6.08 -3.09
CA LEU A 55 10.05 -5.38 -1.82
C LEU A 55 10.92 -4.13 -1.70
N LYS A 56 12.12 -4.13 -2.29
CA LYS A 56 12.96 -2.94 -2.23
C LYS A 56 12.30 -1.77 -2.95
N SER A 57 11.72 -2.04 -4.11
CA SER A 57 11.01 -1.01 -4.87
C SER A 57 9.76 -0.53 -4.13
N LEU A 58 9.07 -1.45 -3.45
CA LEU A 58 7.91 -1.08 -2.64
C LEU A 58 8.32 -0.13 -1.52
N LYS A 59 9.45 -0.39 -0.88
CA LYS A 59 9.96 0.47 0.17
C LYS A 59 10.16 1.90 -0.35
N TYR A 60 10.82 2.06 -1.49
CA TYR A 60 11.05 3.40 -2.06
C TYR A 60 9.75 4.05 -2.52
N TYR A 61 8.83 3.28 -3.05
CA TYR A 61 7.51 3.78 -3.42
C TYR A 61 6.79 4.38 -2.21
N LEU A 62 6.78 3.67 -1.07
CA LEU A 62 6.12 4.17 0.14
C LEU A 62 6.83 5.39 0.73
N ILE A 63 8.16 5.46 0.61
CA ILE A 63 8.93 6.62 1.07
C ILE A 63 8.52 7.89 0.32
N GLU A 64 8.09 7.78 -0.94
CA GLU A 64 7.66 8.94 -1.72
C GLU A 64 6.47 9.68 -1.09
N PHE A 65 5.70 9.01 -0.23
CA PHE A 65 4.58 9.66 0.46
C PHE A 65 5.01 10.47 1.68
N ARG A 66 6.25 10.33 2.13
CA ARG A 66 6.70 10.91 3.41
C ARG A 66 6.42 12.39 3.54
N ASN A 67 6.63 13.17 2.49
CA ASN A 67 6.45 14.61 2.51
C ASN A 67 5.23 15.05 1.71
N ARG A 68 4.35 14.13 1.36
CA ARG A 68 3.19 14.42 0.53
C ARG A 68 1.96 14.61 1.38
N GLY A 69 1.27 15.74 1.18
CA GLY A 69 -0.01 16.00 1.83
C GLY A 69 -1.11 15.15 1.21
N ILE A 70 -1.66 14.22 1.98
CA ILE A 70 -2.67 13.31 1.47
C ILE A 70 -3.52 12.78 2.63
N PHE A 71 -4.83 12.71 2.44
CA PHE A 71 -5.73 12.14 3.44
C PHE A 71 -5.63 10.62 3.48
N TYR A 72 -5.98 10.03 4.64
CA TYR A 72 -5.88 8.59 4.87
C TYR A 72 -6.65 7.77 3.85
N GLU A 73 -7.87 8.21 3.53
CA GLU A 73 -8.72 7.51 2.57
C GLU A 73 -8.09 7.53 1.17
N ASN A 74 -7.49 8.64 0.82
CA ASN A 74 -6.88 8.78 -0.50
C ASN A 74 -5.60 7.95 -0.62
N VAL A 75 -4.71 8.01 0.39
CA VAL A 75 -3.44 7.29 0.28
C VAL A 75 -3.67 5.78 0.27
N THR A 76 -4.61 5.27 1.06
CA THR A 76 -4.90 3.83 1.11
C THR A 76 -5.41 3.35 -0.25
N ASN A 77 -6.34 4.09 -0.85
CA ASN A 77 -6.87 3.74 -2.17
C ASN A 77 -5.84 3.92 -3.27
N GLN A 78 -4.99 4.95 -3.17
CA GLN A 78 -3.92 5.18 -4.15
C GLN A 78 -2.95 4.00 -4.20
N ILE A 79 -2.56 3.50 -3.03
CA ILE A 79 -1.65 2.35 -2.95
C ILE A 79 -2.30 1.12 -3.57
N LEU A 80 -3.59 0.88 -3.27
CA LEU A 80 -4.30 -0.24 -3.88
C LEU A 80 -4.32 -0.10 -5.39
N ASP A 81 -4.69 1.07 -5.90
CA ASP A 81 -4.83 1.29 -7.34
C ASP A 81 -3.49 1.10 -8.06
N ASP A 82 -2.41 1.65 -7.50
CA ASP A 82 -1.09 1.53 -8.12
C ASP A 82 -0.63 0.08 -8.19
N LEU A 83 -0.83 -0.67 -7.10
CA LEU A 83 -0.41 -2.06 -7.06
C LEU A 83 -1.28 -2.96 -7.93
N VAL A 84 -2.59 -2.72 -7.96
CA VAL A 84 -3.50 -3.48 -8.82
C VAL A 84 -3.17 -3.26 -10.29
N ALA A 85 -2.92 -2.01 -10.68
CA ALA A 85 -2.57 -1.70 -12.07
C ALA A 85 -1.29 -2.42 -12.51
N LEU A 86 -0.33 -2.52 -11.60
CA LEU A 86 0.96 -3.13 -11.91
C LEU A 86 0.90 -4.66 -11.89
N LEU A 87 0.30 -5.25 -10.84
CA LEU A 87 0.38 -6.69 -10.58
C LEU A 87 -0.79 -7.46 -11.16
N GLN A 88 -1.94 -6.82 -11.32
CA GLN A 88 -3.19 -7.46 -11.71
C GLN A 88 -3.45 -8.73 -10.90
N PRO A 89 -3.48 -8.61 -9.56
CA PRO A 89 -3.58 -9.78 -8.69
C PRO A 89 -4.97 -10.41 -8.77
N ARG A 90 -5.07 -11.66 -8.33
CA ARG A 90 -6.36 -12.34 -8.22
C ARG A 90 -7.22 -11.69 -7.15
N ARG A 91 -6.59 -11.18 -6.09
CA ARG A 91 -7.24 -10.45 -5.01
C ARG A 91 -6.19 -9.62 -4.29
N MET A 92 -6.57 -8.44 -3.81
CA MET A 92 -5.68 -7.61 -3.00
C MET A 92 -6.50 -6.78 -2.01
N THR A 93 -5.99 -6.69 -0.79
CA THR A 93 -6.53 -5.79 0.24
C THR A 93 -5.39 -4.93 0.76
N VAL A 94 -5.63 -3.62 0.83
CA VAL A 94 -4.71 -2.67 1.47
C VAL A 94 -5.41 -2.09 2.67
N VAL A 95 -4.74 -2.16 3.82
CA VAL A 95 -5.23 -1.58 5.07
C VAL A 95 -4.27 -0.47 5.49
N GLY A 96 -4.81 0.72 5.67
CA GLY A 96 -4.10 1.83 6.28
C GLY A 96 -4.53 1.94 7.73
N ASP A 97 -3.63 1.57 8.65
CA ASP A 97 -3.88 1.60 10.09
C ASP A 97 -3.08 2.76 10.65
N PHE A 98 -3.74 3.90 10.86
CA PHE A 98 -3.06 5.14 11.18
C PHE A 98 -3.04 5.38 12.68
N SER A 99 -1.93 5.97 13.16
CA SER A 99 -1.76 6.26 14.58
C SER A 99 -2.80 7.24 15.09
N VAL A 100 -3.16 7.12 16.36
CA VAL A 100 -4.13 8.01 16.99
C VAL A 100 -3.67 9.46 16.88
N ARG A 101 -4.60 10.32 16.49
CA ARG A 101 -4.37 11.76 16.35
C ARG A 101 -5.55 12.49 16.92
N GLY A 102 -5.28 13.38 17.90
CA GLY A 102 -6.35 14.12 18.56
C GLY A 102 -7.38 13.19 19.18
N GLY A 103 -6.97 12.02 19.66
CA GLY A 103 -7.87 11.04 20.23
C GLY A 103 -8.66 10.23 19.22
N ILE A 104 -8.38 10.39 17.92
CA ILE A 104 -9.13 9.69 16.86
C ILE A 104 -8.23 8.65 16.21
N LYS A 105 -8.72 7.42 16.16
CA LYS A 105 -8.06 6.28 15.49
C LYS A 105 -8.79 6.01 14.19
N THR A 106 -8.05 5.94 13.07
CA THR A 106 -8.64 5.67 11.76
C THR A 106 -7.97 4.47 11.12
N VAL A 107 -8.79 3.55 10.62
CA VAL A 107 -8.33 2.41 9.82
C VAL A 107 -9.14 2.42 8.53
N VAL A 108 -8.45 2.41 7.41
CA VAL A 108 -9.09 2.38 6.08
C VAL A 108 -8.74 1.08 5.41
N THR A 109 -9.75 0.37 4.91
CA THR A 109 -9.56 -0.91 4.23
C THR A 109 -10.13 -0.82 2.82
N ALA A 110 -9.31 -1.10 1.83
CA ALA A 110 -9.72 -1.08 0.43
C ALA A 110 -9.36 -2.42 -0.20
N THR A 111 -10.30 -3.00 -0.95
CA THR A 111 -10.16 -4.35 -1.51
C THR A 111 -10.45 -4.35 -3.01
N HIS A 112 -9.66 -5.14 -3.74
CA HIS A 112 -9.84 -5.41 -5.16
C HIS A 112 -9.96 -6.93 -5.36
N THR A 113 -10.94 -7.33 -6.20
CA THR A 113 -11.08 -8.72 -6.66
C THR A 113 -10.99 -8.71 -8.17
N GLY A 114 -10.06 -9.50 -8.69
CA GLY A 114 -9.79 -9.51 -10.13
C GLY A 114 -10.40 -10.68 -10.87
#